data_a4b6e48b0e8c6eb45129b0c647db3a7e
#
_entry.id   a4b6e48b0e8c6eb45129b0c647db3a7e
#
_cell.length_a   1.000
_cell.length_b   1.000
_cell.length_c   1.000
_cell.angle_alpha   90.00
_cell.angle_beta   90.00
_cell.angle_gamma   90.00
#
_symmetry.space_group_name_H-M   'P 1'
#
loop_
_entity.id
_entity.type
_entity.pdbx_description
1 polymer ?
#
loop_
_entity_poly.entity_id
_entity_poly.type
_entity_poly.pdbx_seq_one_letter_code
_entity_poly.pdbx_strand_id
1 'polypeptide(L)'
;MMKPLAAVVALTLTCCALTSCGKADPGSSLTVFAAASLKKSFEKVGKDFEEETGTAVTFNFAGSSGLVEQMKSGAPAHVFASADEPTMETASQAGLVQEPQIFATNTLTIAVPEGNPANVTNLESLTQPGVKVAVCAPAVPCGNATKQVMDRAGVSLKPATEESKVTAVLTKVESGQVDAGLVYVTDARASDKVEAVDFPQAAEVVNRYPIAVTSQGKKTESAAKFVEFVLSERAQEELHSNGFGKP
;
A
#
# COMPACT_ATOMS: atom_id res chain seq x y z
N MET A 1 -81.08 39.11 22.30
CA MET A 1 -81.20 38.12 21.22
C MET A 1 -79.95 38.24 20.38
N MET A 2 -78.88 37.50 20.68
CA MET A 2 -77.60 37.56 19.99
C MET A 2 -77.35 36.22 19.27
N LYS A 3 -77.07 36.28 18.01
CA LYS A 3 -76.67 35.11 17.19
C LYS A 3 -75.16 34.95 17.27
N PRO A 4 -74.60 33.74 17.45
CA PRO A 4 -73.18 33.54 17.30
C PRO A 4 -72.77 33.30 15.84
N LEU A 5 -71.67 33.94 15.46
CA LEU A 5 -70.96 33.79 14.19
C LEU A 5 -70.07 32.57 14.25
N ALA A 6 -70.23 31.64 13.32
CA ALA A 6 -69.41 30.45 13.17
C ALA A 6 -68.19 30.81 12.35
N ALA A 7 -67.00 30.67 12.92
CA ALA A 7 -65.74 30.80 12.21
C ALA A 7 -65.29 29.44 11.67
N VAL A 8 -65.14 29.34 10.34
CA VAL A 8 -64.58 28.17 9.66
C VAL A 8 -63.08 28.35 9.61
N VAL A 9 -62.36 27.47 10.32
CA VAL A 9 -60.90 27.40 10.24
C VAL A 9 -60.51 26.43 9.15
N ALA A 10 -59.94 26.90 8.04
CA ALA A 10 -59.37 26.11 6.99
C ALA A 10 -57.98 25.62 7.40
N LEU A 11 -57.85 24.29 7.58
CA LEU A 11 -56.61 23.63 7.93
C LEU A 11 -55.84 23.29 6.64
N THR A 12 -54.88 24.09 6.25
CA THR A 12 -53.94 23.83 5.13
C THR A 12 -52.88 22.82 5.57
N LEU A 13 -52.95 21.57 5.06
CA LEU A 13 -51.91 20.57 5.20
C LEU A 13 -50.71 20.99 4.33
N THR A 14 -49.65 21.52 4.94
CA THR A 14 -48.35 21.72 4.30
C THR A 14 -47.60 20.38 4.32
N CYS A 15 -47.49 19.73 3.17
CA CYS A 15 -46.71 18.51 2.95
C CYS A 15 -45.22 18.87 2.94
N CYS A 16 -44.52 18.75 4.08
CA CYS A 16 -43.08 18.85 4.14
C CYS A 16 -42.49 17.58 3.54
N ALA A 17 -41.98 17.68 2.29
CA ALA A 17 -41.12 16.68 1.69
C ALA A 17 -39.79 16.63 2.48
N LEU A 18 -39.63 15.61 3.32
CA LEU A 18 -38.36 15.28 3.96
C LEU A 18 -37.40 14.72 2.90
N THR A 19 -36.62 15.61 2.30
CA THR A 19 -35.41 15.19 1.59
C THR A 19 -34.45 14.63 2.63
N SER A 20 -34.43 13.32 2.78
CA SER A 20 -33.41 12.61 3.53
C SER A 20 -32.07 12.73 2.77
N CYS A 21 -31.34 13.82 3.05
CA CYS A 21 -29.90 13.83 2.81
C CYS A 21 -29.32 12.78 3.74
N GLY A 22 -28.87 11.64 3.20
CA GLY A 22 -28.11 10.66 3.94
C GLY A 22 -26.88 11.34 4.56
N LYS A 23 -26.97 11.66 5.85
CA LYS A 23 -25.81 12.02 6.64
C LYS A 23 -24.92 10.79 6.65
N ALA A 24 -23.72 10.89 6.02
CA ALA A 24 -22.62 10.01 6.36
C ALA A 24 -22.45 10.05 7.88
N ASP A 25 -22.42 8.89 8.52
CA ASP A 25 -22.14 8.79 9.95
C ASP A 25 -20.77 9.39 10.23
N PRO A 26 -20.65 10.47 11.05
CA PRO A 26 -19.35 11.11 11.28
C PRO A 26 -18.55 10.31 12.30
N GLY A 27 -18.27 9.03 12.03
CA GLY A 27 -17.63 8.12 12.98
C GLY A 27 -16.96 6.87 12.41
N SER A 28 -17.12 6.55 11.14
CA SER A 28 -16.46 5.37 10.58
C SER A 28 -15.12 5.75 9.94
N SER A 29 -14.05 5.69 10.70
CA SER A 29 -12.69 5.73 10.14
C SER A 29 -12.28 4.33 9.71
N LEU A 30 -11.80 4.19 8.48
CA LEU A 30 -11.25 2.96 7.94
C LEU A 30 -9.76 2.88 8.23
N THR A 31 -9.31 1.83 8.92
CA THR A 31 -7.89 1.58 9.15
C THR A 31 -7.36 0.59 8.12
N VAL A 32 -6.40 1.01 7.31
CA VAL A 32 -5.77 0.20 6.27
C VAL A 32 -4.32 -0.07 6.64
N PHE A 33 -3.97 -1.34 6.77
CA PHE A 33 -2.59 -1.79 6.90
C PHE A 33 -2.05 -2.07 5.51
N ALA A 34 -1.02 -1.34 5.08
CA ALA A 34 -0.49 -1.44 3.73
C ALA A 34 1.04 -1.53 3.69
N ALA A 35 1.54 -2.31 2.76
CA ALA A 35 2.98 -2.40 2.50
C ALA A 35 3.61 -1.01 2.31
N ALA A 36 4.83 -0.80 2.82
CA ALA A 36 5.51 0.48 2.78
C ALA A 36 5.69 1.05 1.37
N SER A 37 5.88 0.19 0.37
CA SER A 37 5.97 0.55 -1.06
C SER A 37 4.68 1.14 -1.65
N LEU A 38 3.53 0.92 -1.00
CA LEU A 38 2.24 1.47 -1.43
C LEU A 38 2.00 2.91 -0.96
N LYS A 39 2.85 3.43 -0.07
CA LYS A 39 2.58 4.68 0.66
C LYS A 39 2.14 5.81 -0.26
N LYS A 40 2.95 6.16 -1.26
CA LYS A 40 2.68 7.31 -2.17
C LYS A 40 1.34 7.16 -2.90
N SER A 41 1.10 6.00 -3.52
CA SER A 41 -0.12 5.74 -4.26
C SER A 41 -1.34 5.62 -3.35
N PHE A 42 -1.21 4.92 -2.21
CA PHE A 42 -2.34 4.71 -1.30
C PHE A 42 -2.75 5.97 -0.54
N GLU A 43 -1.84 6.89 -0.26
CA GLU A 43 -2.20 8.22 0.28
C GLU A 43 -3.12 8.98 -0.69
N LYS A 44 -2.87 8.88 -2.01
CA LYS A 44 -3.75 9.49 -3.03
C LYS A 44 -5.05 8.70 -3.19
N VAL A 45 -4.98 7.37 -3.31
CA VAL A 45 -6.14 6.48 -3.42
C VAL A 45 -7.07 6.65 -2.22
N GLY A 46 -6.51 6.74 -0.99
CA GLY A 46 -7.29 6.97 0.22
C GLY A 46 -8.01 8.31 0.20
N LYS A 47 -7.34 9.36 -0.28
CA LYS A 47 -7.91 10.68 -0.42
C LYS A 47 -9.07 10.71 -1.44
N ASP A 48 -8.88 10.05 -2.57
CA ASP A 48 -9.92 9.92 -3.58
C ASP A 48 -11.13 9.13 -3.07
N PHE A 49 -10.88 8.08 -2.27
CA PHE A 49 -11.93 7.31 -1.60
C PHE A 49 -12.70 8.15 -0.56
N GLU A 50 -11.98 8.95 0.24
CA GLU A 50 -12.60 9.88 1.20
C GLU A 50 -13.47 10.92 0.48
N GLU A 51 -13.00 11.49 -0.63
CA GLU A 51 -13.74 12.45 -1.44
C GLU A 51 -15.03 11.84 -2.01
N GLU A 52 -14.99 10.57 -2.44
CA GLU A 52 -16.13 9.88 -3.04
C GLU A 52 -17.16 9.39 -2.02
N THR A 53 -16.69 8.88 -0.85
CA THR A 53 -17.54 8.17 0.10
C THR A 53 -17.80 8.93 1.41
N GLY A 54 -17.02 9.96 1.70
CA GLY A 54 -17.03 10.66 2.99
C GLY A 54 -16.41 9.84 4.14
N THR A 55 -15.81 8.67 3.85
CA THR A 55 -15.20 7.80 4.87
C THR A 55 -13.72 8.12 5.03
N ALA A 56 -13.30 8.59 6.21
CA ALA A 56 -11.91 8.87 6.52
C ALA A 56 -11.06 7.60 6.50
N VAL A 57 -9.88 7.64 5.85
CA VAL A 57 -8.94 6.51 5.76
C VAL A 57 -7.67 6.81 6.55
N THR A 58 -7.34 5.92 7.48
CA THR A 58 -6.08 5.97 8.23
C THR A 58 -5.19 4.82 7.81
N PHE A 59 -3.96 5.12 7.44
CA PHE A 59 -2.99 4.12 6.99
C PHE A 59 -1.95 3.80 8.06
N ASN A 60 -1.59 2.51 8.14
CA ASN A 60 -0.38 2.04 8.80
C ASN A 60 0.54 1.44 7.73
N PHE A 61 1.64 2.13 7.40
CA PHE A 61 2.60 1.70 6.39
C PHE A 61 3.84 1.08 7.04
N ALA A 62 4.04 -0.22 6.82
CA ALA A 62 5.21 -0.95 7.31
C ALA A 62 5.60 -2.09 6.35
N GLY A 63 6.63 -2.86 6.69
CA GLY A 63 6.88 -4.13 6.02
C GLY A 63 5.72 -5.08 6.20
N SER A 64 5.26 -5.74 5.14
CA SER A 64 4.04 -6.56 5.18
C SER A 64 4.08 -7.62 6.27
N SER A 65 5.22 -8.29 6.48
CA SER A 65 5.39 -9.28 7.56
C SER A 65 5.21 -8.67 8.95
N GLY A 66 5.72 -7.44 9.17
CA GLY A 66 5.52 -6.72 10.43
C GLY A 66 4.07 -6.32 10.65
N LEU A 67 3.31 -6.00 9.59
CA LEU A 67 1.87 -5.74 9.67
C LEU A 67 1.09 -6.99 10.06
N VAL A 68 1.46 -8.16 9.53
CA VAL A 68 0.87 -9.45 9.94
C VAL A 68 1.09 -9.71 11.42
N GLU A 69 2.30 -9.50 11.94
CA GLU A 69 2.58 -9.67 13.38
C GLU A 69 1.80 -8.67 14.24
N GLN A 70 1.61 -7.44 13.79
CA GLN A 70 0.75 -6.47 14.47
C GLN A 70 -0.71 -6.95 14.51
N MET A 71 -1.24 -7.46 13.39
CA MET A 71 -2.61 -8.02 13.34
C MET A 71 -2.76 -9.25 14.24
N LYS A 72 -1.77 -10.17 14.26
CA LYS A 72 -1.73 -11.30 15.20
C LYS A 72 -1.76 -10.84 16.65
N SER A 73 -1.14 -9.70 16.94
CA SER A 73 -1.12 -9.08 18.27
C SER A 73 -2.38 -8.28 18.59
N GLY A 74 -3.39 -8.29 17.71
CA GLY A 74 -4.69 -7.66 17.93
C GLY A 74 -4.78 -6.20 17.47
N ALA A 75 -3.80 -5.69 16.73
CA ALA A 75 -3.88 -4.33 16.19
C ALA A 75 -5.08 -4.20 15.25
N PRO A 76 -5.89 -3.12 15.35
CA PRO A 76 -7.10 -2.96 14.58
C PRO A 76 -6.79 -2.59 13.13
N ALA A 77 -7.03 -3.52 12.21
CA ALA A 77 -6.95 -3.31 10.79
C ALA A 77 -8.25 -3.77 10.13
N HIS A 78 -8.82 -2.95 9.23
CA HIS A 78 -10.01 -3.29 8.47
C HIS A 78 -9.67 -3.86 7.08
N VAL A 79 -8.58 -3.39 6.49
CA VAL A 79 -8.05 -3.86 5.21
C VAL A 79 -6.55 -4.12 5.35
N PHE A 80 -6.06 -5.17 4.70
CA PHE A 80 -4.64 -5.47 4.59
C PHE A 80 -4.23 -5.57 3.11
N ALA A 81 -3.18 -4.82 2.73
CA ALA A 81 -2.56 -4.85 1.41
C ALA A 81 -1.08 -5.22 1.54
N SER A 82 -0.71 -6.40 1.03
CA SER A 82 0.64 -6.95 1.09
C SER A 82 1.45 -6.67 -0.18
N ALA A 83 2.79 -6.66 -0.06
CA ALA A 83 3.70 -6.55 -1.20
C ALA A 83 4.07 -7.92 -1.81
N ASP A 84 3.58 -9.03 -1.26
CA ASP A 84 3.73 -10.36 -1.84
C ASP A 84 2.62 -11.32 -1.40
N GLU A 85 2.46 -12.40 -2.17
CA GLU A 85 1.50 -13.46 -1.89
C GLU A 85 1.91 -14.31 -0.66
N PRO A 86 3.18 -14.69 -0.43
CA PRO A 86 3.56 -15.49 0.74
C PRO A 86 3.18 -14.85 2.08
N THR A 87 3.33 -13.54 2.21
CA THR A 87 2.93 -12.83 3.44
C THR A 87 1.41 -12.77 3.59
N MET A 88 0.67 -12.58 2.49
CA MET A 88 -0.79 -12.64 2.52
C MET A 88 -1.29 -14.04 2.86
N GLU A 89 -0.65 -15.09 2.35
CA GLU A 89 -0.96 -16.48 2.71
C GLU A 89 -0.75 -16.73 4.21
N THR A 90 0.35 -16.20 4.78
CA THR A 90 0.58 -16.25 6.23
C THR A 90 -0.56 -15.59 7.02
N ALA A 91 -1.08 -14.46 6.54
CA ALA A 91 -2.23 -13.80 7.16
C ALA A 91 -3.51 -14.62 7.02
N SER A 92 -3.73 -15.26 5.86
CA SER A 92 -4.88 -16.14 5.59
C SER A 92 -4.87 -17.37 6.48
N GLN A 93 -3.73 -18.06 6.60
CA GLN A 93 -3.55 -19.22 7.46
C GLN A 93 -3.74 -18.90 8.96
N ALA A 94 -3.42 -17.66 9.35
CA ALA A 94 -3.69 -17.17 10.70
C ALA A 94 -5.17 -16.72 10.90
N GLY A 95 -6.03 -16.84 9.88
CA GLY A 95 -7.44 -16.44 9.96
C GLY A 95 -7.66 -14.92 10.03
N LEU A 96 -6.64 -14.12 9.68
CA LEU A 96 -6.66 -12.67 9.78
C LEU A 96 -7.37 -12.01 8.59
N VAL A 97 -7.34 -12.65 7.43
CA VAL A 97 -7.92 -12.16 6.16
C VAL A 97 -8.64 -13.28 5.42
N GLN A 98 -9.51 -12.93 4.47
CA GLN A 98 -10.20 -13.88 3.60
C GLN A 98 -10.28 -13.33 2.19
N GLU A 99 -10.29 -14.25 1.20
CA GLU A 99 -10.50 -13.97 -0.21
C GLU A 99 -9.62 -12.83 -0.75
N PRO A 100 -8.28 -12.95 -0.63
CA PRO A 100 -7.39 -11.92 -1.13
C PRO A 100 -7.49 -11.82 -2.67
N GLN A 101 -7.41 -10.58 -3.19
CA GLN A 101 -7.43 -10.29 -4.61
C GLN A 101 -6.13 -9.59 -5.00
N ILE A 102 -5.51 -10.02 -6.10
CA ILE A 102 -4.34 -9.31 -6.65
C ILE A 102 -4.82 -8.01 -7.28
N PHE A 103 -4.19 -6.89 -6.91
CA PHE A 103 -4.55 -5.58 -7.42
C PHE A 103 -3.41 -4.88 -8.16
N ALA A 104 -2.17 -5.34 -8.00
CA ALA A 104 -1.00 -4.75 -8.66
C ALA A 104 0.15 -5.75 -8.72
N THR A 105 1.16 -5.42 -9.54
CA THR A 105 2.46 -6.11 -9.58
C THR A 105 3.60 -5.11 -9.47
N ASN A 106 4.79 -5.58 -9.06
CA ASN A 106 6.00 -4.76 -8.99
C ASN A 106 7.25 -5.62 -9.19
N THR A 107 8.36 -4.98 -9.54
CA THR A 107 9.66 -5.63 -9.66
C THR A 107 10.72 -4.82 -8.92
N LEU A 108 11.86 -5.45 -8.62
CA LEU A 108 12.99 -4.75 -8.01
C LEU A 108 13.77 -3.94 -9.06
N THR A 109 14.44 -2.91 -8.57
CA THR A 109 15.51 -2.17 -9.24
C THR A 109 16.61 -1.88 -8.22
N ILE A 110 17.79 -1.50 -8.68
CA ILE A 110 18.85 -0.99 -7.81
C ILE A 110 18.68 0.53 -7.72
N ALA A 111 18.45 1.06 -6.53
CA ALA A 111 18.52 2.49 -6.27
C ALA A 111 19.96 2.88 -5.93
N VAL A 112 20.47 3.94 -6.56
CA VAL A 112 21.76 4.55 -6.27
C VAL A 112 21.57 6.04 -5.99
N PRO A 113 22.44 6.71 -5.23
CA PRO A 113 22.39 8.16 -5.07
C PRO A 113 22.54 8.87 -6.43
N GLU A 114 22.04 10.09 -6.55
CA GLU A 114 22.18 10.92 -7.74
C GLU A 114 23.64 10.97 -8.22
N GLY A 115 23.85 10.79 -9.52
CA GLY A 115 25.18 10.74 -10.16
C GLY A 115 25.91 9.41 -9.96
N ASN A 116 25.32 8.42 -9.29
CA ASN A 116 25.84 7.06 -9.14
C ASN A 116 27.36 7.00 -8.79
N PRO A 117 27.80 7.59 -7.69
CA PRO A 117 29.24 7.77 -7.39
C PRO A 117 30.01 6.45 -7.26
N ALA A 118 29.33 5.34 -6.95
CA ALA A 118 29.94 4.01 -6.88
C ALA A 118 29.97 3.27 -8.23
N ASN A 119 29.46 3.89 -9.29
CA ASN A 119 29.42 3.33 -10.65
C ASN A 119 28.76 1.94 -10.68
N VAL A 120 27.63 1.76 -9.98
CA VAL A 120 26.84 0.53 -9.95
C VAL A 120 26.04 0.43 -11.25
N THR A 121 26.21 -0.66 -12.01
CA THR A 121 25.59 -0.83 -13.33
C THR A 121 24.78 -2.12 -13.47
N ASN A 122 24.92 -3.06 -12.53
CA ASN A 122 24.24 -4.36 -12.53
C ASN A 122 24.33 -5.02 -11.13
N LEU A 123 23.79 -6.21 -10.97
CA LEU A 123 23.81 -6.95 -9.68
C LEU A 123 25.25 -7.32 -9.24
N GLU A 124 26.12 -7.64 -10.18
CA GLU A 124 27.50 -8.01 -9.89
C GLU A 124 28.29 -6.82 -9.30
N SER A 125 27.99 -5.60 -9.73
CA SER A 125 28.58 -4.37 -9.19
C SER A 125 28.35 -4.22 -7.69
N LEU A 126 27.22 -4.74 -7.16
CA LEU A 126 26.88 -4.70 -5.74
C LEU A 126 27.82 -5.53 -4.86
N THR A 127 28.59 -6.46 -5.46
CA THR A 127 29.51 -7.33 -4.73
C THR A 127 30.96 -6.84 -4.74
N GLN A 128 31.23 -5.71 -5.39
CA GLN A 128 32.57 -5.17 -5.50
C GLN A 128 33.10 -4.67 -4.15
N PRO A 129 34.41 -4.83 -3.89
CA PRO A 129 35.01 -4.33 -2.67
C PRO A 129 34.77 -2.82 -2.48
N GLY A 130 34.28 -2.45 -1.29
CA GLY A 130 34.01 -1.06 -0.93
C GLY A 130 32.58 -0.59 -1.21
N VAL A 131 31.79 -1.29 -2.03
CA VAL A 131 30.39 -0.95 -2.29
C VAL A 131 29.54 -1.38 -1.10
N LYS A 132 28.88 -0.41 -0.46
CA LYS A 132 27.95 -0.63 0.65
C LYS A 132 26.53 -0.74 0.12
N VAL A 133 25.86 -1.86 0.39
CA VAL A 133 24.51 -2.13 -0.09
C VAL A 133 23.54 -2.31 1.07
N ALA A 134 22.41 -1.64 1.00
CA ALA A 134 21.28 -1.91 1.86
C ALA A 134 20.26 -2.82 1.15
N VAL A 135 19.71 -3.78 1.86
CA VAL A 135 18.61 -4.63 1.40
C VAL A 135 17.53 -4.74 2.48
N CYS A 136 16.40 -5.29 2.11
CA CYS A 136 15.42 -5.71 3.12
C CYS A 136 15.83 -7.03 3.78
N ALA A 137 15.46 -7.22 5.03
CA ALA A 137 15.61 -8.52 5.71
C ALA A 137 14.87 -9.63 4.95
N PRO A 138 15.40 -10.86 4.88
CA PRO A 138 14.82 -11.95 4.08
C PRO A 138 13.36 -12.28 4.40
N ALA A 139 12.92 -12.01 5.63
CA ALA A 139 11.56 -12.30 6.09
C ALA A 139 10.49 -11.31 5.57
N VAL A 140 10.87 -10.22 4.92
CA VAL A 140 9.92 -9.24 4.36
C VAL A 140 9.88 -9.34 2.83
N PRO A 141 8.78 -8.90 2.17
CA PRO A 141 8.58 -9.11 0.73
C PRO A 141 9.76 -8.67 -0.15
N CYS A 142 10.30 -7.47 0.07
CA CYS A 142 11.46 -6.97 -0.69
C CYS A 142 12.74 -7.79 -0.45
N GLY A 143 12.92 -8.34 0.75
CA GLY A 143 14.06 -9.22 1.06
C GLY A 143 13.92 -10.59 0.42
N ASN A 144 12.71 -11.14 0.43
CA ASN A 144 12.41 -12.39 -0.30
C ASN A 144 12.64 -12.22 -1.80
N ALA A 145 12.17 -11.11 -2.40
CA ALA A 145 12.43 -10.80 -3.80
C ALA A 145 13.93 -10.62 -4.07
N THR A 146 14.66 -9.90 -3.19
CA THR A 146 16.12 -9.75 -3.28
C THR A 146 16.81 -11.11 -3.32
N LYS A 147 16.46 -12.01 -2.39
CA LYS A 147 17.03 -13.36 -2.38
C LYS A 147 16.77 -14.09 -3.71
N GLN A 148 15.55 -14.04 -4.21
CA GLN A 148 15.20 -14.72 -5.46
C GLN A 148 15.98 -14.18 -6.68
N VAL A 149 16.13 -12.86 -6.84
CA VAL A 149 16.91 -12.29 -7.94
C VAL A 149 18.39 -12.63 -7.82
N MET A 150 18.95 -12.62 -6.61
CA MET A 150 20.34 -12.98 -6.37
C MET A 150 20.62 -14.47 -6.66
N ASP A 151 19.74 -15.35 -6.21
CA ASP A 151 19.83 -16.80 -6.48
C ASP A 151 19.77 -17.06 -8.00
N ARG A 152 18.87 -16.41 -8.74
CA ARG A 152 18.76 -16.56 -10.21
C ARG A 152 19.98 -16.02 -10.96
N ALA A 153 20.53 -14.91 -10.47
CA ALA A 153 21.74 -14.31 -11.03
C ALA A 153 23.02 -15.08 -10.67
N GLY A 154 22.96 -16.01 -9.70
CA GLY A 154 24.14 -16.67 -9.16
C GLY A 154 25.08 -15.70 -8.39
N VAL A 155 24.53 -14.59 -7.89
CA VAL A 155 25.29 -13.54 -7.19
C VAL A 155 25.14 -13.70 -5.68
N SER A 156 26.25 -13.74 -4.96
CA SER A 156 26.27 -13.77 -3.48
C SER A 156 26.55 -12.39 -2.92
N LEU A 157 25.52 -11.72 -2.42
CA LEU A 157 25.63 -10.38 -1.82
C LEU A 157 25.82 -10.48 -0.30
N LYS A 158 26.74 -9.70 0.23
CA LYS A 158 26.87 -9.43 1.67
C LYS A 158 26.41 -8.00 1.95
N PRO A 159 25.16 -7.79 2.37
CA PRO A 159 24.66 -6.45 2.58
C PRO A 159 25.35 -5.77 3.77
N ALA A 160 25.54 -4.46 3.70
CA ALA A 160 26.02 -3.65 4.81
C ALA A 160 24.94 -3.49 5.89
N THR A 161 23.68 -3.55 5.51
CA THR A 161 22.52 -3.48 6.42
C THR A 161 21.30 -4.16 5.84
N GLU A 162 20.47 -4.70 6.74
CA GLU A 162 19.17 -5.31 6.41
C GLU A 162 18.05 -4.53 7.11
N GLU A 163 17.03 -4.13 6.35
CA GLU A 163 15.96 -3.26 6.80
C GLU A 163 14.61 -4.00 6.90
N SER A 164 13.79 -3.58 7.84
CA SER A 164 12.46 -4.17 8.06
C SER A 164 11.40 -3.73 7.04
N LYS A 165 11.71 -2.77 6.16
CA LYS A 165 10.82 -2.26 5.11
C LYS A 165 11.64 -1.57 4.00
N VAL A 166 11.09 -1.58 2.78
CA VAL A 166 11.79 -1.04 1.60
C VAL A 166 12.05 0.47 1.69
N THR A 167 11.15 1.24 2.28
CA THR A 167 11.36 2.69 2.46
C THR A 167 12.55 3.02 3.37
N ALA A 168 12.94 2.12 4.28
CA ALA A 168 14.16 2.30 5.07
C ALA A 168 15.43 2.04 4.24
N VAL A 169 15.38 1.08 3.31
CA VAL A 169 16.45 0.89 2.31
C VAL A 169 16.61 2.15 1.46
N LEU A 170 15.51 2.65 0.88
CA LEU A 170 15.51 3.86 0.07
C LEU A 170 16.11 5.06 0.83
N THR A 171 15.67 5.29 2.07
CA THR A 171 16.18 6.40 2.91
C THR A 171 17.69 6.33 3.13
N LYS A 172 18.27 5.13 3.26
CA LYS A 172 19.72 4.97 3.40
C LYS A 172 20.47 5.33 2.12
N VAL A 173 19.91 5.02 0.95
CA VAL A 173 20.45 5.44 -0.34
C VAL A 173 20.35 6.96 -0.49
N GLU A 174 19.17 7.55 -0.27
CA GLU A 174 18.90 8.98 -0.34
C GLU A 174 19.83 9.83 0.54
N SER A 175 20.22 9.28 1.69
CA SER A 175 21.09 9.96 2.65
C SER A 175 22.59 9.68 2.44
N GLY A 176 22.95 8.88 1.42
CA GLY A 176 24.35 8.51 1.16
C GLY A 176 24.98 7.63 2.24
N GLN A 177 24.19 6.99 3.09
CA GLN A 177 24.70 6.03 4.10
C GLN A 177 25.20 4.74 3.45
N VAL A 178 24.65 4.41 2.29
CA VAL A 178 25.03 3.28 1.43
C VAL A 178 25.14 3.74 -0.01
N ASP A 179 25.89 2.99 -0.82
CA ASP A 179 26.15 3.30 -2.22
C ASP A 179 25.05 2.78 -3.14
N ALA A 180 24.30 1.76 -2.71
CA ALA A 180 23.18 1.19 -3.44
C ALA A 180 22.18 0.52 -2.50
N GLY A 181 20.96 0.31 -3.01
CA GLY A 181 19.94 -0.47 -2.32
C GLY A 181 19.03 -1.20 -3.29
N LEU A 182 18.56 -2.41 -2.94
CA LEU A 182 17.53 -3.09 -3.70
C LEU A 182 16.16 -2.65 -3.19
N VAL A 183 15.41 -1.97 -4.06
CA VAL A 183 14.08 -1.41 -3.81
C VAL A 183 13.13 -1.78 -4.95
N TYR A 184 11.86 -1.51 -4.81
CA TYR A 184 10.94 -1.65 -5.94
C TYR A 184 11.07 -0.47 -6.90
N VAL A 185 10.73 -0.71 -8.18
CA VAL A 185 10.69 0.35 -9.20
C VAL A 185 9.83 1.54 -8.74
N THR A 186 8.72 1.28 -8.08
CA THR A 186 7.84 2.33 -7.54
C THR A 186 8.48 3.16 -6.44
N ASP A 187 9.35 2.57 -5.61
CA ASP A 187 10.06 3.31 -4.56
C ASP A 187 11.10 4.25 -5.18
N ALA A 188 11.88 3.77 -6.14
CA ALA A 188 12.86 4.60 -6.85
C ALA A 188 12.18 5.76 -7.59
N ARG A 189 11.05 5.51 -8.28
CA ARG A 189 10.26 6.55 -8.94
C ARG A 189 9.60 7.56 -7.98
N ALA A 190 9.43 7.20 -6.73
CA ALA A 190 8.85 8.09 -5.72
C ALA A 190 9.84 9.13 -5.19
N SER A 191 11.14 8.96 -5.45
CA SER A 191 12.22 9.81 -4.96
C SER A 191 12.91 10.55 -6.12
N ASP A 192 13.24 11.81 -5.89
CA ASP A 192 14.06 12.65 -6.76
C ASP A 192 15.55 12.66 -6.36
N LYS A 193 15.93 11.87 -5.35
CA LYS A 193 17.28 11.81 -4.79
C LYS A 193 18.06 10.55 -5.17
N VAL A 194 17.44 9.69 -5.96
CA VAL A 194 18.04 8.43 -6.38
C VAL A 194 17.84 8.22 -7.87
N GLU A 195 18.77 7.50 -8.47
CA GLU A 195 18.65 6.96 -9.82
C GLU A 195 18.38 5.47 -9.74
N ALA A 196 17.58 4.96 -10.69
CA ALA A 196 17.29 3.55 -10.84
C ALA A 196 18.26 2.91 -11.84
N VAL A 197 18.86 1.79 -11.45
CA VAL A 197 19.67 0.95 -12.33
C VAL A 197 18.92 -0.37 -12.53
N ASP A 198 18.42 -0.58 -13.72
CA ASP A 198 17.66 -1.78 -14.08
C ASP A 198 18.59 -2.97 -14.31
N PHE A 199 18.08 -4.16 -14.04
CA PHE A 199 18.79 -5.42 -14.29
C PHE A 199 17.84 -6.49 -14.80
N PRO A 200 18.29 -7.38 -15.73
CA PRO A 200 17.39 -8.30 -16.44
C PRO A 200 16.63 -9.26 -15.53
N GLN A 201 17.26 -9.75 -14.45
CA GLN A 201 16.66 -10.73 -13.53
C GLN A 201 15.47 -10.18 -12.74
N ALA A 202 15.29 -8.85 -12.70
CA ALA A 202 14.12 -8.24 -12.08
C ALA A 202 12.81 -8.71 -12.73
N ALA A 203 12.80 -8.85 -14.07
CA ALA A 203 11.63 -9.30 -14.82
C ALA A 203 11.22 -10.75 -14.53
N GLU A 204 12.13 -11.56 -13.97
CA GLU A 204 11.89 -12.96 -13.63
C GLU A 204 11.30 -13.13 -12.21
N VAL A 205 11.30 -12.07 -11.42
CA VAL A 205 10.82 -12.05 -10.02
C VAL A 205 9.80 -10.93 -9.85
N VAL A 206 8.56 -11.24 -10.23
CA VAL A 206 7.45 -10.29 -10.14
C VAL A 206 6.74 -10.46 -8.82
N ASN A 207 6.74 -9.42 -8.00
CA ASN A 207 5.92 -9.36 -6.80
C ASN A 207 4.47 -9.08 -7.17
N ARG A 208 3.55 -9.95 -6.75
CA ARG A 208 2.11 -9.79 -6.89
C ARG A 208 1.57 -9.26 -5.57
N TYR A 209 0.83 -8.15 -5.64
CA TYR A 209 0.32 -7.42 -4.49
C TYR A 209 -1.15 -7.79 -4.23
N PRO A 210 -1.43 -8.59 -3.21
CA PRO A 210 -2.80 -8.89 -2.80
C PRO A 210 -3.34 -7.89 -1.80
N ILE A 211 -4.67 -7.67 -1.85
CA ILE A 211 -5.44 -6.91 -0.89
C ILE A 211 -6.61 -7.74 -0.39
N ALA A 212 -6.98 -7.60 0.89
CA ALA A 212 -8.10 -8.32 1.48
C ALA A 212 -8.76 -7.51 2.61
N VAL A 213 -10.04 -7.74 2.82
CA VAL A 213 -10.74 -7.34 4.05
C VAL A 213 -10.28 -8.24 5.19
N THR A 214 -9.93 -7.66 6.34
CA THR A 214 -9.53 -8.43 7.52
C THR A 214 -10.74 -9.01 8.23
N SER A 215 -10.50 -9.97 9.14
CA SER A 215 -11.55 -10.54 9.99
C SER A 215 -12.24 -9.49 10.87
N GLN A 216 -11.53 -8.42 11.24
CA GLN A 216 -12.09 -7.27 11.98
C GLN A 216 -12.86 -6.34 11.04
N GLY A 217 -12.41 -6.19 9.80
CA GLY A 217 -13.02 -5.33 8.79
C GLY A 217 -14.36 -5.82 8.25
N LYS A 218 -14.68 -7.11 8.41
CA LYS A 218 -15.94 -7.72 7.91
C LYS A 218 -17.23 -7.04 8.40
N LYS A 219 -17.17 -6.39 9.56
CA LYS A 219 -18.32 -5.68 10.14
C LYS A 219 -18.41 -4.23 9.64
N THR A 220 -17.47 -3.80 8.81
CA THR A 220 -17.33 -2.43 8.34
C THR A 220 -17.55 -2.41 6.84
N GLU A 221 -18.73 -1.94 6.41
CA GLU A 221 -19.09 -1.88 4.98
C GLU A 221 -18.06 -1.11 4.12
N SER A 222 -17.48 -0.06 4.69
CA SER A 222 -16.43 0.73 4.02
C SER A 222 -15.15 -0.07 3.73
N ALA A 223 -14.88 -1.18 4.44
CA ALA A 223 -13.71 -2.02 4.16
C ALA A 223 -13.85 -2.74 2.82
N ALA A 224 -15.00 -3.33 2.54
CA ALA A 224 -15.27 -3.96 1.24
C ALA A 224 -15.28 -2.92 0.10
N LYS A 225 -15.92 -1.76 0.33
CA LYS A 225 -15.94 -0.65 -0.63
C LYS A 225 -14.52 -0.13 -0.95
N PHE A 226 -13.63 -0.08 0.03
CA PHE A 226 -12.24 0.33 -0.20
C PHE A 226 -11.49 -0.68 -1.07
N VAL A 227 -11.67 -1.98 -0.84
CA VAL A 227 -11.07 -3.02 -1.69
C VAL A 227 -11.60 -2.91 -3.13
N GLU A 228 -12.91 -2.74 -3.31
CA GLU A 228 -13.52 -2.52 -4.62
C GLU A 228 -12.98 -1.24 -5.28
N PHE A 229 -12.82 -0.17 -4.51
CA PHE A 229 -12.27 1.10 -5.00
C PHE A 229 -10.83 0.94 -5.48
N VAL A 230 -9.97 0.22 -4.73
CA VAL A 230 -8.57 -0.07 -5.15
C VAL A 230 -8.54 -0.83 -6.48
N LEU A 231 -9.53 -1.66 -6.75
CA LEU A 231 -9.66 -2.42 -8.01
C LEU A 231 -10.32 -1.60 -9.14
N SER A 232 -10.89 -0.43 -8.84
CA SER A 232 -11.53 0.44 -9.84
C SER A 232 -10.53 1.03 -10.82
N GLU A 233 -10.99 1.41 -12.01
CA GLU A 233 -10.18 2.05 -13.05
C GLU A 233 -9.42 3.28 -12.52
N ARG A 234 -10.10 4.14 -11.76
CA ARG A 234 -9.52 5.36 -11.16
C ARG A 234 -8.31 5.05 -10.26
N ALA A 235 -8.42 4.09 -9.35
CA ALA A 235 -7.33 3.73 -8.47
C ALA A 235 -6.22 2.97 -9.21
N GLN A 236 -6.58 2.18 -10.23
CA GLN A 236 -5.63 1.48 -11.07
C GLN A 236 -4.81 2.44 -11.94
N GLU A 237 -5.40 3.53 -12.44
CA GLU A 237 -4.67 4.60 -13.13
C GLU A 237 -3.65 5.27 -12.22
N GLU A 238 -4.03 5.57 -10.97
CA GLU A 238 -3.10 6.12 -9.97
C GLU A 238 -1.94 5.17 -9.68
N LEU A 239 -2.21 3.88 -9.47
CA LEU A 239 -1.18 2.87 -9.26
C LEU A 239 -0.22 2.78 -10.47
N HIS A 240 -0.79 2.77 -11.67
CA HIS A 240 -0.03 2.68 -12.92
C HIS A 240 0.87 3.89 -13.14
N SER A 241 0.38 5.10 -12.86
CA SER A 241 1.15 6.34 -12.98
C SER A 241 2.36 6.37 -12.06
N ASN A 242 2.29 5.68 -10.91
CA ASN A 242 3.39 5.51 -9.96
C ASN A 242 4.30 4.30 -10.30
N GLY A 243 4.02 3.55 -11.36
CA GLY A 243 4.89 2.48 -11.87
C GLY A 243 4.52 1.07 -11.45
N PHE A 244 3.37 0.87 -10.80
CA PHE A 244 2.86 -0.49 -10.58
C PHE A 244 2.43 -1.13 -11.89
N GLY A 245 2.69 -2.42 -12.04
CA GLY A 245 2.15 -3.25 -13.11
C GLY A 245 0.71 -3.68 -12.82
N LYS A 246 0.01 -4.12 -13.88
CA LYS A 246 -1.34 -4.68 -13.77
C LYS A 246 -1.34 -6.01 -12.98
N PRO A 247 -2.49 -6.39 -12.37
CA PRO A 247 -2.67 -7.69 -11.73
C PRO A 247 -2.35 -8.89 -12.63
#